data_eacbe9335ad06a559dfb3aedf1d75ffa
#
_entry.id   eacbe9335ad06a559dfb3aedf1d75ffa
#
_cell.length_a   1.000
_cell.length_b   1.000
_cell.length_c   1.000
_cell.angle_alpha   90.00
_cell.angle_beta   90.00
_cell.angle_gamma   90.00
#
_symmetry.space_group_name_H-M   'P 1'
#
loop_
_entity.id
_entity.type
_entity.pdbx_description
1 polymer ?
#
loop_
_entity_poly.entity_id
_entity_poly.type
_entity_poly.pdbx_seq_one_letter_code
_entity_poly.pdbx_strand_id
1 'polypeptide(L)'
;MYISLHNHTAIGSNTRGFLDSINTVEKMVAYAKELNHTGLCITDHDSLTAHIDLLHHIKSLREKDPEKWKDFKPICGNEIYLTSKKNILEDKDYSKLYHFILIAKDEIGYDQLRKLSTRAWCDNSFTFVNIRTPTYFDDLTEVVRDEKGHLIGMTACLGRQCDRMIVEAYNLDQENPDYSLVEKWLRAMDKLFGHGNFFLEMQPSNQEAQILVNKVILELSSKLDIPYVITTDAHYLKKEDREIHEAFLKSDDNGDSREVGEFYNTTYMMSEAEIHSYMDEYLTPEEVQVGIDNTQLVYNLCEEYSLDKPLVIPYKAFDATEPSPELYAKYKDKVPLLEYFYNSEHDCDRHMCREILNKLEDRPEEFQNQPTYDALRDCLNAIIVSSKAQNTQWSGYLLVCKELIKTVWEAGSLCGVGRGSGGGFFLLYMLEIIGFNPLREEVKTFYWRFLHEKRASVLD
;
A
#
# COMPACT_ATOMS: atom_id res chain seq x y z
N MET A 1 6.41 4.49 28.61
CA MET A 1 6.92 3.51 27.59
C MET A 1 6.61 4.09 26.22
N TYR A 2 7.65 4.38 25.44
CA TYR A 2 7.54 5.13 24.19
C TYR A 2 7.20 4.24 22.99
N ILE A 3 6.38 4.75 22.08
CA ILE A 3 6.09 4.15 20.78
C ILE A 3 6.52 5.14 19.70
N SER A 4 7.40 4.72 18.80
CA SER A 4 7.80 5.55 17.66
C SER A 4 6.67 5.58 16.62
N LEU A 5 5.98 6.71 16.52
CA LEU A 5 4.76 6.86 15.69
C LEU A 5 4.99 7.52 14.33
N HIS A 6 6.12 8.20 14.12
CA HIS A 6 6.45 8.90 12.89
C HIS A 6 7.82 8.46 12.38
N ASN A 7 7.84 7.63 11.35
CA ASN A 7 9.06 7.02 10.83
C ASN A 7 8.99 6.80 9.32
N HIS A 8 10.12 7.00 8.66
CA HIS A 8 10.29 6.86 7.22
C HIS A 8 11.24 5.72 6.86
N THR A 9 10.87 4.96 5.83
CA THR A 9 11.69 3.86 5.30
C THR A 9 12.27 4.21 3.93
N ALA A 10 13.40 3.60 3.60
CA ALA A 10 14.02 3.75 2.29
C ALA A 10 13.14 3.20 1.15
N ILE A 11 12.35 2.15 1.41
CA ILE A 11 11.50 1.54 0.39
C ILE A 11 10.21 2.33 0.13
N GLY A 12 9.68 3.03 1.14
CA GLY A 12 8.43 3.76 1.03
C GLY A 12 8.60 5.25 0.73
N SER A 13 9.55 5.92 1.40
CA SER A 13 9.73 7.38 1.29
C SER A 13 10.62 7.80 0.11
N ASN A 14 11.55 6.93 -0.34
CA ASN A 14 12.40 7.22 -1.51
C ASN A 14 11.65 6.89 -2.81
N THR A 15 10.80 7.79 -3.24
CA THR A 15 9.97 7.58 -4.44
C THR A 15 10.36 8.53 -5.57
N ARG A 16 10.28 8.05 -6.83
CA ARG A 16 10.46 8.85 -8.05
C ARG A 16 11.78 9.63 -8.13
N GLY A 17 12.86 9.07 -7.58
CA GLY A 17 14.17 9.74 -7.54
C GLY A 17 14.33 10.76 -6.42
N PHE A 18 13.33 10.92 -5.55
CA PHE A 18 13.47 11.71 -4.33
C PHE A 18 14.07 10.83 -3.24
N LEU A 19 15.24 11.23 -2.74
CA LEU A 19 15.92 10.59 -1.64
C LEU A 19 15.50 11.25 -0.33
N ASP A 20 15.16 10.43 0.67
CA ASP A 20 14.59 10.91 1.92
C ASP A 20 15.11 10.14 3.14
N SER A 21 14.91 8.82 3.20
CA SER A 21 15.29 7.98 4.35
C SER A 21 16.29 6.89 3.95
N ILE A 22 17.17 6.52 4.90
CA ILE A 22 18.11 5.40 4.77
C ILE A 22 17.69 4.17 5.59
N ASN A 23 16.53 4.22 6.24
CA ASN A 23 16.06 3.17 7.14
C ASN A 23 15.52 1.96 6.38
N THR A 24 15.89 0.75 6.80
CA THR A 24 15.17 -0.47 6.41
C THR A 24 14.27 -0.93 7.53
N VAL A 25 13.16 -1.60 7.18
CA VAL A 25 12.17 -2.10 8.14
C VAL A 25 12.83 -2.96 9.21
N GLU A 26 13.71 -3.89 8.82
CA GLU A 26 14.35 -4.82 9.74
C GLU A 26 15.24 -4.10 10.75
N LYS A 27 16.02 -3.11 10.28
CA LYS A 27 16.90 -2.33 11.16
C LYS A 27 16.11 -1.45 12.12
N MET A 28 15.02 -0.83 11.64
CA MET A 28 14.12 -0.02 12.46
C MET A 28 13.50 -0.85 13.59
N VAL A 29 12.94 -2.02 13.26
CA VAL A 29 12.33 -2.91 14.25
C VAL A 29 13.36 -3.39 15.28
N ALA A 30 14.56 -3.78 14.83
CA ALA A 30 15.62 -4.21 15.71
C ALA A 30 16.06 -3.08 16.67
N TYR A 31 16.28 -1.87 16.13
CA TYR A 31 16.72 -0.72 16.92
C TYR A 31 15.62 -0.19 17.85
N ALA A 32 14.37 -0.14 17.43
CA ALA A 32 13.25 0.19 18.31
C ALA A 32 13.19 -0.77 19.52
N LYS A 33 13.45 -2.06 19.29
CA LYS A 33 13.52 -3.02 20.39
C LYS A 33 14.71 -2.82 21.31
N GLU A 34 15.88 -2.40 20.79
CA GLU A 34 17.05 -2.02 21.59
C GLU A 34 16.74 -0.82 22.47
N LEU A 35 15.95 0.15 21.98
CA LEU A 35 15.49 1.32 22.72
C LEU A 35 14.31 1.01 23.68
N ASN A 36 13.90 -0.24 23.83
CA ASN A 36 12.76 -0.70 24.62
C ASN A 36 11.39 -0.16 24.14
N HIS A 37 11.26 0.22 22.88
CA HIS A 37 9.96 0.52 22.31
C HIS A 37 9.12 -0.77 22.21
N THR A 38 7.81 -0.66 22.40
CA THR A 38 6.86 -1.78 22.33
C THR A 38 6.05 -1.78 21.04
N GLY A 39 6.33 -0.87 20.13
CA GLY A 39 5.71 -0.78 18.81
C GLY A 39 6.44 0.20 17.92
N LEU A 40 6.10 0.13 16.64
CA LEU A 40 6.64 0.99 15.59
C LEU A 40 5.55 1.27 14.57
N CYS A 41 5.34 2.54 14.26
CA CYS A 41 4.50 2.97 13.15
C CYS A 41 5.36 3.37 11.96
N ILE A 42 5.06 2.86 10.77
CA ILE A 42 5.65 3.36 9.52
C ILE A 42 4.67 4.33 8.88
N THR A 43 5.16 5.52 8.57
CA THR A 43 4.37 6.65 8.03
C THR A 43 5.04 7.25 6.80
N ASP A 44 5.48 6.41 5.87
CA ASP A 44 6.17 6.85 4.66
C ASP A 44 5.40 7.91 3.87
N HIS A 45 6.14 8.79 3.19
CA HIS A 45 5.58 9.84 2.33
C HIS A 45 4.79 9.26 1.16
N ASP A 46 3.49 9.57 1.07
CA ASP A 46 2.58 9.16 -0.01
C ASP A 46 2.56 7.66 -0.31
N SER A 47 3.11 6.79 0.56
CA SER A 47 3.36 5.39 0.25
C SER A 47 2.91 4.45 1.36
N LEU A 48 2.36 3.30 0.95
CA LEU A 48 1.98 2.20 1.84
C LEU A 48 2.85 0.95 1.63
N THR A 49 3.95 1.09 0.87
CA THR A 49 4.74 -0.05 0.35
C THR A 49 5.41 -0.85 1.46
N ALA A 50 5.94 -0.19 2.49
CA ALA A 50 6.71 -0.83 3.56
C ALA A 50 5.83 -1.60 4.58
N HIS A 51 4.51 -1.44 4.55
CA HIS A 51 3.62 -2.06 5.55
C HIS A 51 3.63 -3.58 5.49
N ILE A 52 3.63 -4.18 4.30
CA ILE A 52 3.71 -5.63 4.13
C ILE A 52 5.00 -6.16 4.73
N ASP A 53 6.13 -5.51 4.45
CA ASP A 53 7.43 -5.90 4.98
C ASP A 53 7.45 -5.82 6.51
N LEU A 54 6.87 -4.75 7.10
CA LEU A 54 6.75 -4.60 8.55
C LEU A 54 5.95 -5.76 9.18
N LEU A 55 4.76 -6.03 8.65
CA LEU A 55 3.86 -7.05 9.19
C LEU A 55 4.47 -8.46 9.06
N HIS A 56 5.04 -8.79 7.90
CA HIS A 56 5.70 -10.07 7.67
C HIS A 56 6.96 -10.23 8.52
N HIS A 57 7.77 -9.17 8.66
CA HIS A 57 8.97 -9.21 9.49
C HIS A 57 8.63 -9.48 10.96
N ILE A 58 7.65 -8.76 11.54
CA ILE A 58 7.20 -9.00 12.92
C ILE A 58 6.62 -10.40 13.09
N LYS A 59 5.79 -10.88 12.16
CA LYS A 59 5.27 -12.25 12.16
C LYS A 59 6.40 -13.27 12.21
N SER A 60 7.42 -13.14 11.35
CA SER A 60 8.59 -14.02 11.33
C SER A 60 9.41 -13.94 12.62
N LEU A 61 9.55 -12.78 13.24
CA LEU A 61 10.25 -12.61 14.51
C LEU A 61 9.48 -13.28 15.66
N ARG A 62 8.15 -13.18 15.69
CA ARG A 62 7.28 -13.83 16.67
C ARG A 62 7.31 -15.36 16.54
N GLU A 63 7.40 -15.88 15.30
CA GLU A 63 7.57 -17.32 15.07
C GLU A 63 8.92 -17.85 15.60
N LYS A 64 9.98 -17.05 15.51
CA LYS A 64 11.34 -17.42 15.95
C LYS A 64 11.53 -17.28 17.46
N ASP A 65 11.01 -16.22 18.05
CA ASP A 65 11.14 -15.91 19.49
C ASP A 65 9.86 -15.22 20.00
N PRO A 66 8.80 -16.01 20.30
CA PRO A 66 7.51 -15.49 20.74
C PRO A 66 7.61 -14.65 22.01
N GLU A 67 8.43 -15.05 23.00
CA GLU A 67 8.53 -14.35 24.27
C GLU A 67 9.12 -12.96 24.14
N LYS A 68 10.09 -12.79 23.23
CA LYS A 68 10.71 -11.49 22.98
C LYS A 68 9.80 -10.53 22.22
N TRP A 69 8.95 -11.04 21.30
CA TRP A 69 8.27 -10.21 20.31
C TRP A 69 6.74 -10.16 20.46
N LYS A 70 6.13 -10.90 21.41
CA LYS A 70 4.68 -10.95 21.63
C LYS A 70 4.03 -9.58 21.82
N ASP A 71 4.71 -8.68 22.54
CA ASP A 71 4.18 -7.35 22.88
C ASP A 71 4.62 -6.24 21.92
N PHE A 72 5.39 -6.56 20.88
CA PHE A 72 5.83 -5.57 19.90
C PHE A 72 4.78 -5.43 18.78
N LYS A 73 4.09 -4.27 18.71
CA LYS A 73 3.00 -4.03 17.77
C LYS A 73 3.47 -3.27 16.52
N PRO A 74 3.30 -3.85 15.32
CA PRO A 74 3.41 -3.10 14.07
C PRO A 74 2.18 -2.21 13.87
N ILE A 75 2.38 -0.96 13.50
CA ILE A 75 1.32 0.02 13.23
C ILE A 75 1.54 0.57 11.81
N CYS A 76 0.47 0.69 11.03
CA CYS A 76 0.52 1.19 9.66
C CYS A 76 -0.07 2.59 9.58
N GLY A 77 0.71 3.52 9.08
CA GLY A 77 0.31 4.90 8.85
C GLY A 77 0.82 5.42 7.51
N ASN A 78 0.52 6.66 7.20
CA ASN A 78 0.97 7.32 5.97
C ASN A 78 1.10 8.81 6.22
N GLU A 79 2.22 9.41 5.86
CA GLU A 79 2.35 10.86 5.80
C GLU A 79 1.95 11.35 4.42
N ILE A 80 0.76 11.95 4.35
CA ILE A 80 0.18 12.50 3.13
C ILE A 80 0.53 13.97 2.93
N TYR A 81 0.49 14.44 1.68
CA TYR A 81 0.59 15.86 1.33
C TYR A 81 -0.80 16.46 1.19
N LEU A 82 -1.35 16.93 2.32
CA LEU A 82 -2.70 17.48 2.40
C LEU A 82 -2.76 18.89 1.81
N THR A 83 -3.75 19.15 0.95
CA THR A 83 -3.95 20.45 0.33
C THR A 83 -5.38 20.63 -0.16
N SER A 84 -5.72 21.82 -0.68
CA SER A 84 -6.98 22.06 -1.35
C SER A 84 -6.83 21.99 -2.88
N LYS A 85 -7.90 21.58 -3.58
CA LYS A 85 -7.95 21.66 -5.06
C LYS A 85 -7.66 23.06 -5.56
N LYS A 86 -8.14 24.09 -4.85
CA LYS A 86 -7.89 25.49 -5.19
C LYS A 86 -6.40 25.80 -5.22
N ASN A 87 -5.66 25.46 -4.17
CA ASN A 87 -4.22 25.73 -4.08
C ASN A 87 -3.46 25.17 -5.30
N ILE A 88 -3.76 23.94 -5.70
CA ILE A 88 -3.01 23.22 -6.72
C ILE A 88 -3.53 23.49 -8.14
N LEU A 89 -4.86 23.40 -8.35
CA LEU A 89 -5.43 23.46 -9.70
C LEU A 89 -5.69 24.89 -10.18
N GLU A 90 -6.08 25.79 -9.29
CA GLU A 90 -6.40 27.18 -9.62
C GLU A 90 -5.22 28.10 -9.37
N ASP A 91 -4.74 28.18 -8.12
CA ASP A 91 -3.69 29.11 -7.71
C ASP A 91 -2.29 28.64 -8.14
N LYS A 92 -2.11 27.34 -8.45
CA LYS A 92 -0.82 26.69 -8.75
C LYS A 92 0.24 26.97 -7.68
N ASP A 93 -0.20 27.10 -6.44
CA ASP A 93 0.64 27.34 -5.28
C ASP A 93 1.09 26.03 -4.64
N TYR A 94 2.15 25.50 -5.15
CA TYR A 94 2.74 24.21 -4.76
C TYR A 94 3.49 24.26 -3.42
N SER A 95 3.69 25.45 -2.85
CA SER A 95 4.22 25.59 -1.49
C SER A 95 3.21 25.18 -0.42
N LYS A 96 1.94 24.99 -0.79
CA LYS A 96 0.84 24.59 0.08
C LYS A 96 0.54 23.08 0.04
N LEU A 97 1.55 22.26 -0.11
CA LEU A 97 1.51 20.85 0.18
C LEU A 97 1.94 20.66 1.64
N TYR A 98 1.00 20.30 2.50
CA TYR A 98 1.22 20.22 3.95
C TYR A 98 1.30 18.77 4.40
N HIS A 99 2.31 18.43 5.17
CA HIS A 99 2.43 17.12 5.79
C HIS A 99 1.28 16.88 6.77
N PHE A 100 0.72 15.69 6.74
CA PHE A 100 -0.33 15.26 7.65
C PHE A 100 -0.27 13.74 7.80
N ILE A 101 -0.29 13.24 9.05
CA ILE A 101 -0.19 11.81 9.30
C ILE A 101 -1.57 11.21 9.50
N LEU A 102 -1.77 10.07 8.87
CA LEU A 102 -2.89 9.17 9.07
C LEU A 102 -2.40 7.83 9.60
N ILE A 103 -3.03 7.29 10.64
CA ILE A 103 -2.74 5.96 11.18
C ILE A 103 -4.00 5.12 11.13
N ALA A 104 -3.91 3.91 10.58
CA ALA A 104 -5.00 2.96 10.57
C ALA A 104 -5.14 2.26 11.93
N LYS A 105 -6.33 2.34 12.52
CA LYS A 105 -6.63 1.67 13.78
C LYS A 105 -6.90 0.18 13.60
N ASP A 106 -7.44 -0.18 12.47
CA ASP A 106 -7.91 -1.52 12.11
C ASP A 106 -7.89 -1.74 10.60
N GLU A 107 -8.40 -2.87 10.13
CA GLU A 107 -8.45 -3.22 8.70
C GLU A 107 -9.32 -2.24 7.90
N ILE A 108 -10.38 -1.68 8.48
CA ILE A 108 -11.23 -0.67 7.82
C ILE A 108 -10.44 0.62 7.63
N GLY A 109 -9.73 1.08 8.67
CA GLY A 109 -8.84 2.23 8.58
C GLY A 109 -7.72 2.03 7.55
N TYR A 110 -7.19 0.80 7.43
CA TYR A 110 -6.21 0.50 6.39
C TYR A 110 -6.83 0.57 4.98
N ASP A 111 -8.08 0.13 4.81
CA ASP A 111 -8.79 0.29 3.54
C ASP A 111 -9.02 1.77 3.19
N GLN A 112 -9.28 2.62 4.19
CA GLN A 112 -9.35 4.06 4.02
C GLN A 112 -8.00 4.65 3.57
N LEU A 113 -6.86 4.23 4.16
CA LEU A 113 -5.52 4.62 3.67
C LEU A 113 -5.31 4.23 2.22
N ARG A 114 -5.70 3.00 1.83
CA ARG A 114 -5.61 2.53 0.44
C ARG A 114 -6.46 3.37 -0.51
N LYS A 115 -7.70 3.72 -0.12
CA LYS A 115 -8.59 4.58 -0.92
C LYS A 115 -7.96 5.95 -1.15
N LEU A 116 -7.40 6.57 -0.11
CA LEU A 116 -6.72 7.87 -0.22
C LEU A 116 -5.46 7.79 -1.08
N SER A 117 -4.62 6.79 -0.86
CA SER A 117 -3.43 6.55 -1.68
C SER A 117 -3.79 6.33 -3.15
N THR A 118 -4.84 5.54 -3.44
CA THR A 118 -5.32 5.33 -4.82
C THR A 118 -5.78 6.64 -5.46
N ARG A 119 -6.56 7.46 -4.76
CA ARG A 119 -6.98 8.78 -5.26
C ARG A 119 -5.77 9.68 -5.54
N ALA A 120 -4.83 9.77 -4.60
CA ALA A 120 -3.62 10.57 -4.76
C ALA A 120 -2.79 10.12 -5.97
N TRP A 121 -2.55 8.82 -6.14
CA TRP A 121 -1.67 8.29 -7.18
C TRP A 121 -2.32 8.12 -8.54
N CYS A 122 -3.60 7.76 -8.60
CA CYS A 122 -4.31 7.44 -9.84
C CYS A 122 -5.18 8.60 -10.33
N ASP A 123 -5.98 9.20 -9.46
CA ASP A 123 -6.95 10.22 -9.84
C ASP A 123 -6.31 11.60 -9.90
N ASN A 124 -5.38 11.90 -8.97
CA ASN A 124 -4.73 13.21 -8.84
C ASN A 124 -3.34 13.25 -9.50
N SER A 125 -2.86 12.13 -10.04
CA SER A 125 -1.48 11.91 -10.50
C SER A 125 -1.04 12.80 -11.66
N PHE A 126 -1.96 13.38 -12.41
CA PHE A 126 -1.63 14.34 -13.49
C PHE A 126 -1.16 15.70 -12.96
N THR A 127 -1.28 15.92 -11.67
CA THR A 127 -0.83 17.14 -10.99
C THR A 127 0.46 16.88 -10.21
N PHE A 128 1.49 16.32 -10.89
CA PHE A 128 2.80 16.17 -10.27
C PHE A 128 3.39 17.52 -9.92
N VAL A 129 3.42 17.80 -8.64
CA VAL A 129 4.11 18.95 -8.12
C VAL A 129 5.36 18.46 -7.40
N ASN A 130 6.51 18.75 -7.99
CA ASN A 130 7.80 18.44 -7.37
C ASN A 130 7.91 17.00 -6.86
N ILE A 131 7.41 16.02 -7.66
CA ILE A 131 7.54 14.59 -7.34
C ILE A 131 6.58 14.10 -6.23
N ARG A 132 5.69 14.94 -5.68
CA ARG A 132 4.74 14.61 -4.62
C ARG A 132 3.32 14.45 -5.15
N THR A 133 2.51 13.57 -4.54
CA THR A 133 1.11 13.37 -4.88
C THR A 133 0.21 14.09 -3.87
N PRO A 134 -0.61 15.07 -4.30
CA PRO A 134 -1.50 15.75 -3.39
C PRO A 134 -2.66 14.86 -2.96
N THR A 135 -2.93 14.82 -1.67
CA THR A 135 -4.21 14.36 -1.12
C THR A 135 -5.09 15.58 -0.87
N TYR A 136 -6.24 15.64 -1.53
CA TYR A 136 -7.12 16.78 -1.36
C TYR A 136 -7.96 16.66 -0.09
N PHE A 137 -8.18 17.81 0.56
CA PHE A 137 -8.98 17.88 1.80
C PHE A 137 -10.41 17.34 1.61
N ASP A 138 -10.98 17.50 0.42
CA ASP A 138 -12.31 16.96 0.08
C ASP A 138 -12.29 15.43 0.08
N ASP A 139 -11.24 14.81 -0.51
CA ASP A 139 -11.08 13.35 -0.55
C ASP A 139 -10.88 12.78 0.86
N LEU A 140 -10.03 13.42 1.66
CA LEU A 140 -9.85 13.05 3.06
C LEU A 140 -11.17 13.13 3.84
N THR A 141 -11.90 14.22 3.67
CA THR A 141 -13.16 14.46 4.37
C THR A 141 -14.22 13.42 3.99
N GLU A 142 -14.33 13.09 2.71
CA GLU A 142 -15.25 12.05 2.23
C GLU A 142 -14.91 10.70 2.83
N VAL A 143 -13.66 10.23 2.64
CA VAL A 143 -13.23 8.91 3.10
C VAL A 143 -13.36 8.73 4.62
N VAL A 144 -13.01 9.77 5.40
CA VAL A 144 -13.14 9.70 6.87
C VAL A 144 -14.60 9.71 7.32
N ARG A 145 -15.49 10.41 6.59
CA ARG A 145 -16.92 10.49 6.96
C ARG A 145 -17.70 9.23 6.61
N ASP A 146 -17.34 8.55 5.53
CA ASP A 146 -18.01 7.33 5.06
C ASP A 146 -17.93 6.23 6.13
N GLU A 147 -16.76 6.08 6.78
CA GLU A 147 -16.53 5.09 7.83
C GLU A 147 -15.74 5.75 8.96
N LYS A 148 -16.44 6.49 9.84
CA LYS A 148 -15.83 7.31 10.89
C LYS A 148 -15.26 6.47 12.04
N GLY A 149 -14.09 6.88 12.55
CA GLY A 149 -13.51 6.34 13.77
C GLY A 149 -12.44 5.25 13.56
N HIS A 150 -12.10 4.91 12.31
CA HIS A 150 -11.11 3.90 11.95
C HIS A 150 -9.73 4.48 11.60
N LEU A 151 -9.64 5.82 11.43
CA LEU A 151 -8.37 6.53 11.26
C LEU A 151 -8.06 7.42 12.46
N ILE A 152 -6.79 7.52 12.78
CA ILE A 152 -6.22 8.57 13.63
C ILE A 152 -5.56 9.59 12.71
N GLY A 153 -5.80 10.88 12.97
CA GLY A 153 -5.09 11.99 12.35
C GLY A 153 -4.05 12.59 13.30
N MET A 154 -2.88 12.95 12.77
CA MET A 154 -1.84 13.68 13.52
C MET A 154 -1.32 14.84 12.69
N THR A 155 -0.88 15.91 13.37
CA THR A 155 -0.50 17.15 12.67
C THR A 155 0.83 17.09 11.92
N ALA A 156 1.67 16.08 12.09
CA ALA A 156 2.99 15.89 11.44
C ALA A 156 4.10 16.91 11.85
N CYS A 157 5.11 17.13 10.99
CA CYS A 157 6.33 17.94 11.26
C CYS A 157 6.16 19.44 10.90
N LEU A 158 7.25 20.24 10.96
CA LEU A 158 7.26 21.67 10.56
C LEU A 158 6.74 21.98 9.14
N GLY A 159 6.65 20.99 8.27
CA GLY A 159 6.03 21.09 6.95
C GLY A 159 4.51 21.18 6.95
N ARG A 160 3.85 21.09 8.11
CA ARG A 160 2.39 21.05 8.26
C ARG A 160 1.71 22.43 8.20
N GLN A 161 0.40 22.40 7.95
CA GLN A 161 -0.40 23.61 7.88
C GLN A 161 -0.47 24.35 9.23
N CYS A 162 -0.64 23.60 10.32
CA CYS A 162 -0.75 24.12 11.68
C CYS A 162 0.48 24.96 12.07
N ASP A 163 1.68 24.43 11.87
CA ASP A 163 2.93 25.09 12.27
C ASP A 163 3.23 26.34 11.47
N ARG A 164 2.97 26.28 10.15
CA ARG A 164 3.09 27.49 9.33
C ARG A 164 2.16 28.59 9.80
N MET A 165 0.92 28.26 10.14
CA MET A 165 -0.05 29.24 10.67
C MET A 165 0.42 29.79 12.03
N ILE A 166 1.03 28.96 12.90
CA ILE A 166 1.60 29.41 14.19
C ILE A 166 2.75 30.37 13.95
N VAL A 167 3.73 29.99 13.11
CA VAL A 167 4.90 30.82 12.81
C VAL A 167 4.49 32.11 12.10
N GLU A 168 3.55 32.06 11.18
CA GLU A 168 3.02 33.26 10.50
C GLU A 168 2.34 34.22 11.49
N ALA A 169 1.49 33.71 12.40
CA ALA A 169 0.81 34.52 13.40
C ALA A 169 1.83 35.19 14.36
N TYR A 170 2.83 34.43 14.80
CA TYR A 170 3.91 34.95 15.64
C TYR A 170 4.74 36.02 14.92
N ASN A 171 5.07 35.82 13.66
CA ASN A 171 5.85 36.81 12.88
C ASN A 171 5.08 38.12 12.61
N LEU A 172 3.73 38.06 12.58
CA LEU A 172 2.88 39.23 12.42
C LEU A 172 2.84 40.11 13.69
N ASP A 173 2.76 39.50 14.85
CA ASP A 173 2.78 40.18 16.16
C ASP A 173 3.40 39.28 17.21
N GLN A 174 4.66 39.51 17.53
CA GLN A 174 5.39 38.70 18.50
C GLN A 174 4.95 38.92 19.96
N GLU A 175 4.35 40.07 20.26
CA GLU A 175 3.89 40.37 21.62
C GLU A 175 2.51 39.79 21.90
N ASN A 176 1.62 39.78 20.87
CA ASN A 176 0.24 39.31 20.98
C ASN A 176 -0.20 38.50 19.75
N PRO A 177 0.37 37.32 19.49
CA PRO A 177 0.05 36.55 18.30
C PRO A 177 -1.39 36.02 18.32
N ASP A 178 -2.12 36.17 17.22
CA ASP A 178 -3.50 35.66 17.08
C ASP A 178 -3.53 34.26 16.50
N TYR A 179 -3.72 33.25 17.36
CA TYR A 179 -3.85 31.84 16.96
C TYR A 179 -5.28 31.40 16.67
N SER A 180 -6.24 32.32 16.53
CA SER A 180 -7.66 31.96 16.32
C SER A 180 -7.92 31.11 15.07
N LEU A 181 -7.16 31.32 14.00
CA LEU A 181 -7.25 30.49 12.77
C LEU A 181 -6.70 29.08 13.00
N VAL A 182 -5.63 28.95 13.78
CA VAL A 182 -5.07 27.63 14.17
C VAL A 182 -6.11 26.86 14.99
N GLU A 183 -6.68 27.50 16.01
CA GLU A 183 -7.72 26.90 16.86
C GLU A 183 -8.92 26.41 16.02
N LYS A 184 -9.39 27.25 15.09
CA LYS A 184 -10.51 26.88 14.22
C LYS A 184 -10.18 25.66 13.36
N TRP A 185 -8.97 25.59 12.84
CA TRP A 185 -8.51 24.45 12.03
C TRP A 185 -8.41 23.18 12.88
N LEU A 186 -7.77 23.25 14.05
CA LEU A 186 -7.63 22.11 14.97
C LEU A 186 -9.00 21.56 15.41
N ARG A 187 -9.95 22.44 15.77
CA ARG A 187 -11.33 22.00 16.09
C ARG A 187 -12.03 21.33 14.91
N ALA A 188 -11.77 21.79 13.68
CA ALA A 188 -12.35 21.18 12.49
C ALA A 188 -11.78 19.77 12.25
N MET A 189 -10.48 19.58 12.46
CA MET A 189 -9.82 18.28 12.35
C MET A 189 -10.25 17.31 13.45
N ASP A 190 -10.31 17.75 14.71
CA ASP A 190 -10.82 16.94 15.83
C ASP A 190 -12.27 16.47 15.57
N LYS A 191 -13.11 17.39 15.07
CA LYS A 191 -14.48 17.05 14.69
C LYS A 191 -14.53 16.04 13.52
N LEU A 192 -13.64 16.15 12.55
CA LEU A 192 -13.58 15.26 11.39
C LEU A 192 -13.23 13.83 11.82
N PHE A 193 -12.15 13.64 12.56
CA PHE A 193 -11.71 12.33 13.02
C PHE A 193 -12.54 11.80 14.19
N GLY A 194 -13.14 12.69 14.97
CA GLY A 194 -13.81 12.41 16.21
C GLY A 194 -12.88 12.54 17.41
N HIS A 195 -13.37 13.15 18.46
CA HIS A 195 -12.60 13.41 19.67
C HIS A 195 -11.91 12.14 20.18
N GLY A 196 -10.62 12.26 20.52
CA GLY A 196 -9.75 11.14 20.88
C GLY A 196 -9.12 10.36 19.71
N ASN A 197 -9.43 10.71 18.45
CA ASN A 197 -8.78 10.16 17.26
C ASN A 197 -7.98 11.22 16.49
N PHE A 198 -7.72 12.36 17.09
CA PHE A 198 -6.87 13.41 16.53
C PHE A 198 -5.86 13.86 17.56
N PHE A 199 -4.57 13.92 17.17
CA PHE A 199 -3.46 14.24 18.06
C PHE A 199 -2.63 15.38 17.48
N LEU A 200 -2.14 16.24 18.38
CA LEU A 200 -1.15 17.25 18.03
C LEU A 200 0.24 16.63 18.15
N GLU A 201 1.12 16.91 17.21
CA GLU A 201 2.48 16.36 17.23
C GLU A 201 3.49 17.42 17.66
N MET A 202 4.36 17.06 18.57
CA MET A 202 5.53 17.84 18.98
C MET A 202 6.79 17.06 18.63
N GLN A 203 7.87 17.76 18.30
CA GLN A 203 9.13 17.12 17.90
C GLN A 203 10.30 17.67 18.71
N PRO A 204 11.25 16.80 19.17
CA PRO A 204 12.48 17.24 19.78
C PRO A 204 13.29 18.09 18.81
N SER A 205 13.70 19.28 19.23
CA SER A 205 14.51 20.16 18.39
C SER A 205 15.21 21.22 19.23
N ASN A 206 16.33 21.72 18.69
CA ASN A 206 17.02 22.91 19.18
C ASN A 206 16.79 24.14 18.27
N GLN A 207 15.92 24.03 17.28
CA GLN A 207 15.57 25.13 16.38
C GLN A 207 14.47 26.02 16.98
N GLU A 208 14.67 27.33 16.95
CA GLU A 208 13.76 28.32 17.54
C GLU A 208 12.31 28.18 17.02
N ALA A 209 12.14 27.93 15.71
CA ALA A 209 10.82 27.77 15.12
C ALA A 209 10.07 26.54 15.67
N GLN A 210 10.75 25.39 15.83
CA GLN A 210 10.15 24.18 16.39
C GLN A 210 9.88 24.35 17.89
N ILE A 211 10.77 25.01 18.63
CA ILE A 211 10.57 25.31 20.06
C ILE A 211 9.33 26.20 20.24
N LEU A 212 9.19 27.25 19.43
CA LEU A 212 7.99 28.10 19.43
C LEU A 212 6.73 27.29 19.19
N VAL A 213 6.74 26.46 18.13
CA VAL A 213 5.59 25.62 17.78
C VAL A 213 5.24 24.66 18.91
N ASN A 214 6.22 23.96 19.50
CA ASN A 214 5.99 23.04 20.61
C ASN A 214 5.30 23.73 21.81
N LYS A 215 5.74 24.95 22.17
CA LYS A 215 5.11 25.73 23.25
C LYS A 215 3.66 26.10 22.95
N VAL A 216 3.40 26.59 21.72
CA VAL A 216 2.04 26.94 21.30
C VAL A 216 1.14 25.71 21.20
N ILE A 217 1.65 24.57 20.72
CA ILE A 217 0.92 23.31 20.69
C ILE A 217 0.53 22.84 22.09
N LEU A 218 1.41 22.98 23.08
CA LEU A 218 1.09 22.64 24.47
C LEU A 218 -0.07 23.49 25.01
N GLU A 219 -0.04 24.81 24.77
CA GLU A 219 -1.13 25.72 25.16
C GLU A 219 -2.45 25.37 24.46
N LEU A 220 -2.40 25.14 23.14
CA LEU A 220 -3.56 24.79 22.36
C LEU A 220 -4.14 23.40 22.72
N SER A 221 -3.28 22.44 23.03
CA SER A 221 -3.69 21.12 23.53
C SER A 221 -4.56 21.25 24.79
N SER A 222 -4.07 21.99 25.78
CA SER A 222 -4.79 22.24 27.03
C SER A 222 -6.10 23.01 26.79
N LYS A 223 -6.08 24.05 25.95
CA LYS A 223 -7.24 24.91 25.65
C LYS A 223 -8.34 24.19 24.89
N LEU A 224 -7.96 23.26 24.00
CA LEU A 224 -8.88 22.58 23.06
C LEU A 224 -9.26 21.19 23.52
N ASP A 225 -8.64 20.68 24.57
CA ASP A 225 -8.78 19.28 25.04
C ASP A 225 -8.40 18.27 23.95
N ILE A 226 -7.35 18.55 23.17
CA ILE A 226 -6.81 17.68 22.13
C ILE A 226 -5.46 17.16 22.61
N PRO A 227 -5.26 15.84 22.76
CA PRO A 227 -3.99 15.30 23.23
C PRO A 227 -2.85 15.55 22.27
N TYR A 228 -1.64 15.75 22.80
CA TYR A 228 -0.41 15.81 22.03
C TYR A 228 0.44 14.56 22.21
N VAL A 229 1.24 14.23 21.22
CA VAL A 229 2.25 13.18 21.22
C VAL A 229 3.61 13.76 20.85
N ILE A 230 4.69 13.15 21.32
CA ILE A 230 6.04 13.49 20.88
C ILE A 230 6.51 12.40 19.93
N THR A 231 7.01 12.81 18.76
CA THR A 231 7.59 11.92 17.74
C THR A 231 8.92 12.46 17.27
N THR A 232 9.66 11.65 16.50
CA THR A 232 11.02 12.04 16.07
C THR A 232 11.17 12.14 14.56
N ASP A 233 10.11 11.84 13.79
CA ASP A 233 10.15 11.92 12.31
C ASP A 233 11.41 11.25 11.73
N ALA A 234 11.59 9.96 12.10
CA ALA A 234 12.90 9.31 11.97
C ALA A 234 13.21 8.93 10.51
N HIS A 235 14.21 9.60 9.93
CA HIS A 235 14.76 9.35 8.60
C HIS A 235 16.03 8.49 8.63
N TYR A 236 16.67 8.39 9.78
CA TYR A 236 17.82 7.53 10.08
C TYR A 236 17.73 7.01 11.52
N LEU A 237 18.56 6.05 11.90
CA LEU A 237 18.38 5.35 13.18
C LEU A 237 19.08 6.03 14.34
N LYS A 238 20.36 6.33 14.20
CA LYS A 238 21.21 6.81 15.28
C LYS A 238 21.73 8.21 14.98
N LYS A 239 21.97 9.00 16.00
CA LYS A 239 22.52 10.36 15.85
C LYS A 239 23.79 10.39 15.00
N GLU A 240 24.64 9.38 15.12
CA GLU A 240 25.89 9.23 14.38
C GLU A 240 25.67 9.00 12.88
N ASP A 241 24.49 8.51 12.48
CA ASP A 241 24.16 8.24 11.06
C ASP A 241 23.81 9.53 10.30
N ARG A 242 23.79 10.69 10.96
CA ARG A 242 23.45 11.99 10.36
C ARG A 242 24.29 12.34 9.13
N GLU A 243 25.60 12.11 9.20
CA GLU A 243 26.52 12.38 8.08
C GLU A 243 26.27 11.42 6.90
N ILE A 244 25.95 10.15 7.20
CA ILE A 244 25.60 9.15 6.18
C ILE A 244 24.29 9.55 5.49
N HIS A 245 23.29 9.96 6.28
CA HIS A 245 22.03 10.44 5.75
C HIS A 245 22.20 11.68 4.86
N GLU A 246 23.01 12.66 5.29
CA GLU A 246 23.33 13.83 4.47
C GLU A 246 24.01 13.47 3.16
N ALA A 247 25.00 12.58 3.20
CA ALA A 247 25.68 12.09 2.01
C ALA A 247 24.70 11.37 1.05
N PHE A 248 23.76 10.61 1.62
CA PHE A 248 22.69 9.97 0.86
C PHE A 248 21.77 10.98 0.17
N LEU A 249 21.28 11.99 0.90
CA LEU A 249 20.43 13.05 0.35
C LEU A 249 21.11 13.85 -0.77
N LYS A 250 22.43 13.99 -0.72
CA LYS A 250 23.25 14.67 -1.75
C LYS A 250 23.68 13.76 -2.90
N SER A 251 23.34 12.47 -2.87
CA SER A 251 23.80 11.51 -3.89
C SER A 251 22.90 11.45 -5.12
N ASP A 252 21.81 12.21 -5.17
CA ASP A 252 20.96 12.30 -6.35
C ASP A 252 21.63 13.17 -7.45
N ASP A 253 21.12 13.11 -8.69
CA ASP A 253 21.67 13.82 -9.86
C ASP A 253 21.70 15.36 -9.70
N ASN A 254 20.92 15.91 -8.74
CA ASN A 254 20.88 17.33 -8.39
C ASN A 254 21.54 17.61 -7.03
N GLY A 255 22.20 16.62 -6.44
CA GLY A 255 22.57 16.58 -5.05
C GLY A 255 23.57 17.62 -4.57
N ASP A 256 24.48 18.07 -5.43
CA ASP A 256 25.47 19.10 -5.07
C ASP A 256 24.82 20.47 -4.75
N SER A 257 23.57 20.71 -5.20
CA SER A 257 22.83 21.94 -4.94
C SER A 257 21.80 21.81 -3.80
N ARG A 258 21.57 20.59 -3.27
CA ARG A 258 20.61 20.37 -2.19
C ARG A 258 21.19 20.84 -0.84
N GLU A 259 20.67 21.91 -0.31
CA GLU A 259 20.93 22.29 1.08
C GLU A 259 20.18 21.32 2.00
N VAL A 260 20.95 20.55 2.77
CA VAL A 260 20.40 19.67 3.80
C VAL A 260 20.32 20.47 5.09
N GLY A 261 19.11 20.96 5.39
CA GLY A 261 18.88 21.86 6.52
C GLY A 261 19.13 21.20 7.89
N GLU A 262 19.26 22.06 8.91
CA GLU A 262 19.43 21.67 10.31
C GLU A 262 18.23 20.86 10.86
N PHE A 263 17.09 20.90 10.17
CA PHE A 263 15.90 20.08 10.47
C PHE A 263 16.26 18.62 10.68
N TYR A 264 17.11 18.06 9.81
CA TYR A 264 17.51 16.65 9.90
C TYR A 264 18.45 16.32 11.07
N ASN A 265 18.89 17.29 11.87
CA ASN A 265 19.77 17.02 13.01
C ASN A 265 19.07 16.23 14.14
N THR A 266 17.73 16.27 14.20
CA THR A 266 16.93 15.64 15.24
C THR A 266 15.93 14.61 14.68
N THR A 267 15.99 14.28 13.37
CA THR A 267 15.07 13.32 12.74
C THR A 267 15.63 11.89 12.76
N TYR A 268 15.97 11.40 13.94
CA TYR A 268 16.43 10.04 14.16
C TYR A 268 15.59 9.33 15.23
N MET A 269 15.68 8.01 15.29
CA MET A 269 14.91 7.24 16.26
C MET A 269 15.53 7.38 17.66
N MET A 270 14.88 8.14 18.53
CA MET A 270 15.38 8.49 19.87
C MET A 270 14.85 7.57 20.96
N SER A 271 15.64 7.40 22.00
CA SER A 271 15.18 6.93 23.31
C SER A 271 14.43 8.03 24.08
N GLU A 272 13.63 7.64 25.09
CA GLU A 272 12.96 8.61 25.97
C GLU A 272 13.95 9.60 26.59
N ALA A 273 15.13 9.12 27.00
CA ALA A 273 16.17 9.98 27.58
C ALA A 273 16.72 11.03 26.58
N GLU A 274 16.87 10.67 25.31
CA GLU A 274 17.29 11.62 24.28
C GLU A 274 16.18 12.65 24.00
N ILE A 275 14.91 12.25 23.96
CA ILE A 275 13.78 13.18 23.82
C ILE A 275 13.81 14.20 24.96
N HIS A 276 13.94 13.76 26.21
CA HIS A 276 14.07 14.64 27.36
C HIS A 276 15.28 15.57 27.24
N SER A 277 16.43 15.07 26.78
CA SER A 277 17.65 15.90 26.65
C SER A 277 17.49 17.09 25.70
N TYR A 278 16.58 17.00 24.70
CA TYR A 278 16.27 18.11 23.80
C TYR A 278 15.15 19.01 24.32
N MET A 279 14.13 18.45 24.99
CA MET A 279 12.90 19.17 25.26
C MET A 279 12.82 19.75 26.67
N ASP A 280 13.50 19.17 27.66
CA ASP A 280 13.53 19.67 29.04
C ASP A 280 14.22 21.05 29.17
N GLU A 281 14.92 21.52 28.13
CA GLU A 281 15.47 22.86 28.07
C GLU A 281 14.41 23.97 27.99
N TYR A 282 13.20 23.65 27.48
CA TYR A 282 12.15 24.64 27.24
C TYR A 282 10.71 24.20 27.62
N LEU A 283 10.52 22.93 27.98
CA LEU A 283 9.31 22.38 28.59
C LEU A 283 9.66 21.75 29.93
N THR A 284 8.68 21.53 30.80
CA THR A 284 8.90 20.76 32.01
C THR A 284 9.07 19.27 31.71
N PRO A 285 9.84 18.51 32.51
CA PRO A 285 9.96 17.07 32.32
C PRO A 285 8.62 16.33 32.36
N GLU A 286 7.66 16.82 33.14
CA GLU A 286 6.32 16.28 33.23
C GLU A 286 5.53 16.47 31.94
N GLU A 287 5.62 17.63 31.29
CA GLU A 287 5.00 17.90 29.98
C GLU A 287 5.60 17.02 28.88
N VAL A 288 6.91 16.85 28.88
CA VAL A 288 7.59 15.94 27.95
C VAL A 288 7.14 14.51 28.18
N GLN A 289 7.08 14.06 29.44
CA GLN A 289 6.66 12.69 29.76
C GLN A 289 5.21 12.43 29.35
N VAL A 290 4.31 13.40 29.52
CA VAL A 290 2.90 13.29 29.04
C VAL A 290 2.85 13.06 27.53
N GLY A 291 3.65 13.79 26.74
CA GLY A 291 3.69 13.60 25.28
C GLY A 291 4.25 12.24 24.86
N ILE A 292 5.23 11.72 25.61
CA ILE A 292 5.77 10.36 25.47
C ILE A 292 4.70 9.32 25.82
N ASP A 293 4.05 9.46 26.98
CA ASP A 293 3.04 8.51 27.45
C ASP A 293 1.81 8.50 26.56
N ASN A 294 1.43 9.62 25.97
CA ASN A 294 0.31 9.71 25.04
C ASN A 294 0.52 8.87 23.74
N THR A 295 1.77 8.51 23.40
CA THR A 295 2.01 7.55 22.30
C THR A 295 1.38 6.19 22.58
N GLN A 296 1.22 5.82 23.86
CA GLN A 296 0.49 4.61 24.28
C GLN A 296 -1.03 4.71 23.99
N LEU A 297 -1.61 5.91 23.98
CA LEU A 297 -3.02 6.07 23.61
C LEU A 297 -3.23 5.63 22.16
N VAL A 298 -2.35 6.10 21.27
CA VAL A 298 -2.38 5.69 19.85
C VAL A 298 -2.15 4.18 19.72
N TYR A 299 -1.15 3.63 20.42
CA TYR A 299 -0.89 2.19 20.44
C TYR A 299 -2.11 1.38 20.89
N ASN A 300 -2.81 1.84 21.93
CA ASN A 300 -3.99 1.15 22.47
C ASN A 300 -5.21 1.25 21.56
N LEU A 301 -5.32 2.31 20.77
CA LEU A 301 -6.38 2.50 19.78
C LEU A 301 -6.20 1.62 18.54
N CYS A 302 -4.97 1.20 18.23
CA CYS A 302 -4.69 0.37 17.07
C CYS A 302 -4.85 -1.11 17.40
N GLU A 303 -5.57 -1.83 16.56
CA GLU A 303 -5.67 -3.28 16.56
C GLU A 303 -4.56 -3.89 15.69
N GLU A 304 -4.26 -5.17 15.90
CA GLU A 304 -3.42 -5.92 14.98
C GLU A 304 -4.29 -6.58 13.92
N TYR A 305 -3.91 -6.45 12.67
CA TYR A 305 -4.58 -7.05 11.52
C TYR A 305 -3.57 -7.60 10.52
N SER A 306 -4.02 -8.42 9.59
CA SER A 306 -3.20 -8.97 8.51
C SER A 306 -3.61 -8.39 7.18
N LEU A 307 -2.62 -8.02 6.38
CA LEU A 307 -2.83 -7.63 4.98
C LEU A 307 -2.74 -8.82 4.03
N ASP A 308 -2.37 -10.00 4.55
CA ASP A 308 -2.38 -11.23 3.78
C ASP A 308 -3.80 -11.56 3.36
N LYS A 309 -4.02 -11.67 2.07
CA LYS A 309 -5.28 -12.14 1.51
C LYS A 309 -5.04 -13.49 0.83
N PRO A 310 -6.02 -14.38 0.85
CA PRO A 310 -5.92 -15.62 0.09
C PRO A 310 -5.76 -15.30 -1.40
N LEU A 311 -4.99 -16.12 -2.10
CA LEU A 311 -4.93 -16.05 -3.55
C LEU A 311 -6.33 -16.32 -4.12
N VAL A 312 -6.84 -15.36 -4.86
CA VAL A 312 -8.17 -15.44 -5.47
C VAL A 312 -8.00 -15.34 -6.97
N ILE A 313 -8.51 -16.36 -7.68
CA ILE A 313 -8.66 -16.25 -9.14
C ILE A 313 -9.78 -15.25 -9.41
N PRO A 314 -9.52 -14.19 -10.21
CA PRO A 314 -10.56 -13.21 -10.50
C PRO A 314 -11.73 -13.91 -11.19
N TYR A 315 -12.91 -13.79 -10.61
CA TYR A 315 -14.13 -14.28 -11.19
C TYR A 315 -14.82 -13.16 -11.97
N LYS A 316 -15.19 -13.47 -13.21
CA LYS A 316 -16.07 -12.65 -14.03
C LYS A 316 -17.26 -13.52 -14.40
N ALA A 317 -18.47 -13.01 -14.25
CA ALA A 317 -19.66 -13.69 -14.78
C ALA A 317 -19.54 -13.79 -16.31
N PHE A 318 -19.65 -14.99 -16.82
CA PHE A 318 -19.61 -15.25 -18.25
C PHE A 318 -21.03 -15.36 -18.81
N ASP A 319 -21.17 -15.09 -20.11
CA ASP A 319 -22.42 -15.25 -20.81
C ASP A 319 -22.96 -16.67 -20.59
N ALA A 320 -24.20 -16.76 -20.12
CA ALA A 320 -24.88 -18.01 -19.81
C ALA A 320 -25.32 -18.83 -21.06
N THR A 321 -24.83 -18.48 -22.26
CA THR A 321 -25.13 -19.26 -23.48
C THR A 321 -24.57 -20.67 -23.36
N GLU A 322 -25.44 -21.64 -23.34
CA GLU A 322 -25.07 -23.04 -23.18
C GLU A 322 -24.27 -23.58 -24.39
N PRO A 323 -23.34 -24.53 -24.17
CA PRO A 323 -22.69 -25.24 -25.28
C PRO A 323 -23.69 -25.96 -26.14
N SER A 324 -23.48 -26.00 -27.51
CA SER A 324 -24.38 -26.70 -28.43
C SER A 324 -24.46 -28.20 -28.10
N PRO A 325 -25.67 -28.75 -27.88
CA PRO A 325 -25.84 -30.19 -27.65
C PRO A 325 -25.41 -31.05 -28.84
N GLU A 326 -25.57 -30.54 -30.06
CA GLU A 326 -25.17 -31.25 -31.28
C GLU A 326 -23.63 -31.34 -31.35
N LEU A 327 -22.93 -30.25 -31.10
CA LEU A 327 -21.46 -30.23 -31.07
C LEU A 327 -20.92 -31.09 -29.94
N TYR A 328 -21.53 -31.01 -28.78
CA TYR A 328 -21.13 -31.87 -27.66
C TYR A 328 -21.29 -33.37 -28.03
N ALA A 329 -22.43 -33.76 -28.60
CA ALA A 329 -22.68 -35.13 -29.05
C ALA A 329 -21.66 -35.62 -30.10
N LYS A 330 -21.20 -34.72 -30.99
CA LYS A 330 -20.17 -35.00 -32.01
C LYS A 330 -18.78 -35.27 -31.42
N TYR A 331 -18.40 -34.60 -30.30
CA TYR A 331 -17.03 -34.62 -29.76
C TYR A 331 -16.88 -35.37 -28.44
N LYS A 332 -17.94 -35.67 -27.70
CA LYS A 332 -17.87 -36.30 -26.37
C LYS A 332 -17.10 -37.62 -26.35
N ASP A 333 -17.19 -38.45 -27.40
CA ASP A 333 -16.49 -39.72 -27.48
C ASP A 333 -14.98 -39.54 -27.83
N LYS A 334 -14.63 -38.42 -28.49
CA LYS A 334 -13.27 -38.08 -28.87
C LYS A 334 -12.52 -37.41 -27.72
N VAL A 335 -13.22 -36.60 -26.94
CA VAL A 335 -12.69 -35.86 -25.75
C VAL A 335 -13.67 -36.05 -24.60
N PRO A 336 -13.69 -37.20 -23.91
CA PRO A 336 -14.69 -37.53 -22.88
C PRO A 336 -14.72 -36.54 -21.71
N LEU A 337 -13.60 -35.86 -21.39
CA LEU A 337 -13.52 -34.89 -20.31
C LEU A 337 -14.34 -33.61 -20.56
N LEU A 338 -14.84 -33.37 -21.79
CA LEU A 338 -15.79 -32.30 -22.05
C LEU A 338 -17.09 -32.45 -21.25
N GLU A 339 -17.44 -33.69 -20.83
CA GLU A 339 -18.63 -33.95 -20.01
C GLU A 339 -18.61 -33.20 -18.70
N TYR A 340 -17.43 -33.09 -18.04
CA TYR A 340 -17.25 -32.34 -16.78
C TYR A 340 -17.64 -30.86 -16.96
N PHE A 341 -17.17 -30.24 -18.04
CA PHE A 341 -17.38 -28.82 -18.31
C PHE A 341 -18.79 -28.55 -18.88
N TYR A 342 -19.32 -29.48 -19.69
CA TYR A 342 -20.66 -29.38 -20.26
C TYR A 342 -21.74 -29.41 -19.18
N ASN A 343 -21.61 -30.30 -18.18
CA ASN A 343 -22.58 -30.48 -17.10
C ASN A 343 -22.22 -29.65 -15.82
N SER A 344 -21.24 -28.78 -15.88
CA SER A 344 -20.81 -28.00 -14.71
C SER A 344 -21.89 -27.00 -14.26
N GLU A 345 -22.02 -26.79 -12.95
CA GLU A 345 -22.84 -25.72 -12.38
C GLU A 345 -22.23 -24.32 -12.58
N HIS A 346 -20.93 -24.27 -12.89
CA HIS A 346 -20.20 -23.03 -13.09
C HIS A 346 -20.33 -22.54 -14.54
N ASP A 347 -20.72 -21.28 -14.70
CA ASP A 347 -20.86 -20.62 -16.01
C ASP A 347 -19.55 -20.58 -16.80
N CYS A 348 -18.41 -20.32 -16.13
CA CYS A 348 -17.10 -20.31 -16.77
C CYS A 348 -16.69 -21.66 -17.37
N ASP A 349 -17.05 -22.76 -16.72
CA ASP A 349 -16.80 -24.13 -17.27
C ASP A 349 -17.61 -24.38 -18.53
N ARG A 350 -18.92 -24.08 -18.48
CA ARG A 350 -19.79 -24.23 -19.66
C ARG A 350 -19.38 -23.30 -20.79
N HIS A 351 -18.97 -22.06 -20.47
CA HIS A 351 -18.48 -21.12 -21.47
C HIS A 351 -17.18 -21.64 -22.12
N MET A 352 -16.22 -22.15 -21.34
CA MET A 352 -15.01 -22.76 -21.88
C MET A 352 -15.31 -23.97 -22.75
N CYS A 353 -16.24 -24.82 -22.35
CA CYS A 353 -16.71 -25.94 -23.17
C CYS A 353 -17.26 -25.46 -24.53
N ARG A 354 -18.11 -24.44 -24.54
CA ARG A 354 -18.63 -23.81 -25.75
C ARG A 354 -17.50 -23.30 -26.66
N GLU A 355 -16.54 -22.59 -26.11
CA GLU A 355 -15.40 -22.08 -26.86
C GLU A 355 -14.58 -23.19 -27.51
N ILE A 356 -14.32 -24.29 -26.79
CA ILE A 356 -13.60 -25.45 -27.31
C ILE A 356 -14.38 -26.09 -28.46
N LEU A 357 -15.68 -26.33 -28.27
CA LEU A 357 -16.52 -26.95 -29.27
C LEU A 357 -16.59 -26.10 -30.54
N ASN A 358 -16.78 -24.80 -30.43
CA ASN A 358 -16.81 -23.89 -31.56
C ASN A 358 -15.45 -23.87 -32.28
N LYS A 359 -14.33 -23.84 -31.61
CA LYS A 359 -12.99 -23.86 -32.23
C LYS A 359 -12.73 -25.17 -32.99
N LEU A 360 -13.21 -26.30 -32.50
CA LEU A 360 -13.14 -27.58 -33.23
C LEU A 360 -13.89 -27.54 -34.55
N GLU A 361 -15.00 -26.77 -34.67
CA GLU A 361 -15.74 -26.57 -35.91
C GLU A 361 -15.17 -25.48 -36.81
N ASP A 362 -14.71 -24.37 -36.23
CA ASP A 362 -14.20 -23.21 -36.97
C ASP A 362 -12.92 -23.52 -37.77
N ARG A 363 -12.09 -24.44 -37.25
CA ARG A 363 -10.80 -24.82 -37.85
C ARG A 363 -10.67 -26.36 -37.92
N PRO A 364 -11.50 -27.05 -38.71
CA PRO A 364 -11.55 -28.52 -38.72
C PRO A 364 -10.24 -29.14 -39.20
N GLU A 365 -9.56 -28.57 -40.19
CA GLU A 365 -8.29 -29.08 -40.72
C GLU A 365 -7.18 -29.02 -39.69
N GLU A 366 -7.21 -28.03 -38.82
CA GLU A 366 -6.18 -27.84 -37.75
C GLU A 366 -6.52 -28.66 -36.51
N PHE A 367 -7.79 -28.71 -36.08
CA PHE A 367 -8.16 -29.20 -34.76
C PHE A 367 -8.88 -30.56 -34.76
N GLN A 368 -9.41 -31.04 -35.88
CA GLN A 368 -10.11 -32.34 -35.93
C GLN A 368 -9.13 -33.50 -36.22
N ASN A 369 -8.18 -33.72 -35.33
CA ASN A 369 -7.17 -34.79 -35.44
C ASN A 369 -6.83 -35.36 -34.05
N GLN A 370 -6.23 -36.57 -34.04
CA GLN A 370 -5.94 -37.30 -32.81
C GLN A 370 -4.97 -36.53 -31.87
N PRO A 371 -3.89 -35.91 -32.36
CA PRO A 371 -2.99 -35.11 -31.50
C PRO A 371 -3.72 -33.98 -30.74
N THR A 372 -4.65 -33.29 -31.38
CA THR A 372 -5.50 -32.27 -30.77
C THR A 372 -6.39 -32.85 -29.65
N TYR A 373 -7.06 -33.98 -29.91
CA TYR A 373 -7.92 -34.62 -28.92
C TYR A 373 -7.13 -35.11 -27.70
N ASP A 374 -5.92 -35.65 -27.91
CA ASP A 374 -5.02 -36.08 -26.84
C ASP A 374 -4.53 -34.90 -26.00
N ALA A 375 -4.11 -33.80 -26.64
CA ALA A 375 -3.66 -32.61 -25.97
C ALA A 375 -4.80 -31.91 -25.20
N LEU A 376 -6.00 -31.87 -25.76
CA LEU A 376 -7.19 -31.37 -25.06
C LEU A 376 -7.49 -32.19 -23.82
N ARG A 377 -7.45 -33.52 -23.92
CA ARG A 377 -7.66 -34.43 -22.78
C ARG A 377 -6.66 -34.14 -21.66
N ASP A 378 -5.38 -33.96 -21.98
CA ASP A 378 -4.35 -33.65 -21.03
C ASP A 378 -4.57 -32.30 -20.36
N CYS A 379 -4.85 -31.24 -21.12
CA CYS A 379 -5.15 -29.90 -20.62
C CYS A 379 -6.39 -29.87 -19.74
N LEU A 380 -7.50 -30.48 -20.17
CA LEU A 380 -8.75 -30.54 -19.42
C LEU A 380 -8.60 -31.31 -18.13
N ASN A 381 -7.85 -32.43 -18.14
CA ASN A 381 -7.55 -33.16 -16.93
C ASN A 381 -6.75 -32.30 -15.94
N ALA A 382 -5.73 -31.57 -16.40
CA ALA A 382 -4.93 -30.69 -15.56
C ALA A 382 -5.81 -29.60 -14.92
N ILE A 383 -6.75 -29.01 -15.66
CA ILE A 383 -7.71 -28.03 -15.14
C ILE A 383 -8.61 -28.66 -14.08
N ILE A 384 -9.23 -29.80 -14.35
CA ILE A 384 -10.12 -30.48 -13.39
C ILE A 384 -9.42 -30.79 -12.09
N VAL A 385 -8.23 -31.39 -12.16
CA VAL A 385 -7.46 -31.78 -10.98
C VAL A 385 -7.03 -30.57 -10.17
N SER A 386 -6.53 -29.53 -10.85
CA SER A 386 -6.09 -28.29 -10.19
C SER A 386 -7.26 -27.51 -9.60
N SER A 387 -8.40 -27.46 -10.28
CA SER A 387 -9.61 -26.79 -9.77
C SER A 387 -10.11 -27.47 -8.48
N LYS A 388 -10.12 -28.80 -8.45
CA LYS A 388 -10.49 -29.56 -7.25
C LYS A 388 -9.50 -29.39 -6.11
N ALA A 389 -8.19 -29.41 -6.41
CA ALA A 389 -7.15 -29.27 -5.40
C ALA A 389 -7.14 -27.91 -4.70
N GLN A 390 -7.51 -26.86 -5.42
CA GLN A 390 -7.51 -25.48 -4.92
C GLN A 390 -8.90 -24.94 -4.57
N ASN A 391 -9.93 -25.73 -4.75
CA ASN A 391 -11.33 -25.30 -4.61
C ASN A 391 -11.63 -24.00 -5.40
N THR A 392 -11.21 -23.96 -6.66
CA THR A 392 -11.33 -22.79 -7.53
C THR A 392 -11.58 -23.20 -8.98
N GLN A 393 -12.05 -22.27 -9.83
CA GLN A 393 -12.37 -22.54 -11.23
C GLN A 393 -11.29 -22.00 -12.17
N TRP A 394 -10.34 -22.88 -12.57
CA TRP A 394 -9.27 -22.52 -13.50
C TRP A 394 -9.77 -22.10 -14.88
N SER A 395 -10.91 -22.62 -15.33
CA SER A 395 -11.58 -22.17 -16.56
C SER A 395 -11.87 -20.67 -16.54
N GLY A 396 -12.33 -20.15 -15.39
CA GLY A 396 -12.56 -18.71 -15.19
C GLY A 396 -11.29 -17.88 -15.40
N TYR A 397 -10.17 -18.32 -14.83
CA TYR A 397 -8.87 -17.67 -15.01
C TYR A 397 -8.44 -17.61 -16.49
N LEU A 398 -8.53 -18.74 -17.20
CA LEU A 398 -8.15 -18.81 -18.61
C LEU A 398 -9.03 -17.92 -19.50
N LEU A 399 -10.33 -17.86 -19.20
CA LEU A 399 -11.26 -16.99 -19.94
C LEU A 399 -11.01 -15.50 -19.66
N VAL A 400 -10.64 -15.12 -18.44
CA VAL A 400 -10.21 -13.75 -18.12
C VAL A 400 -8.95 -13.39 -18.89
N CYS A 401 -7.96 -14.30 -18.98
CA CYS A 401 -6.76 -14.08 -19.78
C CYS A 401 -7.09 -13.88 -21.27
N LYS A 402 -8.02 -14.69 -21.82
CA LYS A 402 -8.52 -14.52 -23.20
C LYS A 402 -9.13 -13.13 -23.42
N GLU A 403 -10.00 -12.69 -22.52
CA GLU A 403 -10.63 -11.36 -22.59
C GLU A 403 -9.60 -10.23 -22.55
N LEU A 404 -8.58 -10.33 -21.68
CA LEU A 404 -7.49 -9.35 -21.59
C LEU A 404 -6.73 -9.26 -22.92
N ILE A 405 -6.31 -10.39 -23.49
CA ILE A 405 -5.61 -10.43 -24.77
C ILE A 405 -6.47 -9.84 -25.89
N LYS A 406 -7.75 -10.23 -25.96
CA LYS A 406 -8.71 -9.69 -26.91
C LYS A 406 -8.86 -8.18 -26.78
N THR A 407 -9.00 -7.66 -25.56
CA THR A 407 -9.11 -6.21 -25.29
C THR A 407 -7.88 -5.44 -25.78
N VAL A 408 -6.68 -5.98 -25.59
CA VAL A 408 -5.44 -5.37 -26.07
C VAL A 408 -5.40 -5.29 -27.60
N TRP A 409 -5.83 -6.35 -28.31
CA TRP A 409 -5.91 -6.35 -29.78
C TRP A 409 -6.98 -5.37 -30.29
N GLU A 410 -8.16 -5.34 -29.67
CA GLU A 410 -9.26 -4.44 -30.04
C GLU A 410 -8.89 -2.96 -29.80
N ALA A 411 -8.06 -2.69 -28.80
CA ALA A 411 -7.49 -1.36 -28.55
C ALA A 411 -6.38 -0.94 -29.54
N GLY A 412 -6.06 -1.79 -30.54
CA GLY A 412 -5.04 -1.50 -31.53
C GLY A 412 -3.59 -1.65 -31.02
N SER A 413 -3.39 -2.30 -29.88
CA SER A 413 -2.07 -2.60 -29.33
C SER A 413 -1.60 -4.00 -29.73
N LEU A 414 -0.36 -4.35 -29.44
CA LEU A 414 0.26 -5.62 -29.82
C LEU A 414 0.45 -6.51 -28.60
N CYS A 415 0.10 -7.79 -28.73
CA CYS A 415 0.47 -8.84 -27.78
C CYS A 415 1.58 -9.72 -28.36
N GLY A 416 2.53 -10.11 -27.51
CA GLY A 416 3.55 -11.12 -27.87
C GLY A 416 2.89 -12.48 -28.12
N VAL A 417 3.61 -13.34 -28.87
CA VAL A 417 3.11 -14.67 -29.28
C VAL A 417 2.94 -15.66 -28.14
N GLY A 418 3.45 -15.34 -26.95
CA GLY A 418 3.41 -16.19 -25.77
C GLY A 418 4.73 -16.14 -25.01
N ARG A 419 4.67 -16.39 -23.70
CA ARG A 419 5.81 -16.31 -22.81
C ARG A 419 5.70 -17.35 -21.68
N GLY A 420 6.85 -17.79 -21.17
CA GLY A 420 6.91 -18.64 -19.98
C GLY A 420 6.36 -20.06 -20.20
N SER A 421 5.83 -20.65 -19.14
CA SER A 421 5.34 -22.05 -19.11
C SER A 421 4.07 -22.26 -19.92
N GLY A 422 3.26 -21.21 -20.09
CA GLY A 422 1.99 -21.26 -20.85
C GLY A 422 2.16 -21.70 -22.30
N GLY A 423 3.34 -21.48 -22.92
CA GLY A 423 3.64 -21.92 -24.28
C GLY A 423 3.52 -23.44 -24.52
N GLY A 424 3.46 -24.27 -23.46
CA GLY A 424 3.25 -25.72 -23.58
C GLY A 424 1.81 -26.17 -23.39
N PHE A 425 0.90 -25.27 -23.06
CA PHE A 425 -0.48 -25.62 -22.73
C PHE A 425 -1.38 -25.38 -23.95
N PHE A 426 -1.67 -26.45 -24.68
CA PHE A 426 -2.37 -26.39 -25.98
C PHE A 426 -3.69 -25.62 -25.93
N LEU A 427 -4.45 -25.75 -24.87
CA LEU A 427 -5.72 -25.03 -24.71
C LEU A 427 -5.56 -23.51 -24.77
N LEU A 428 -4.40 -22.93 -24.33
CA LEU A 428 -4.15 -21.49 -24.47
C LEU A 428 -4.06 -21.06 -25.95
N TYR A 429 -3.54 -21.93 -26.82
CA TYR A 429 -3.55 -21.68 -28.25
C TYR A 429 -4.98 -21.74 -28.84
N MET A 430 -5.76 -22.75 -28.46
CA MET A 430 -7.17 -22.81 -28.87
C MET A 430 -7.99 -21.61 -28.44
N LEU A 431 -7.72 -21.11 -27.21
CA LEU A 431 -8.39 -19.92 -26.68
C LEU A 431 -7.79 -18.59 -27.18
N GLU A 432 -6.80 -18.64 -28.10
CA GLU A 432 -6.13 -17.46 -28.68
C GLU A 432 -5.39 -16.59 -27.64
N ILE A 433 -4.97 -17.19 -26.52
CA ILE A 433 -4.16 -16.55 -25.49
C ILE A 433 -2.70 -16.52 -25.90
N ILE A 434 -2.23 -17.57 -26.61
CA ILE A 434 -0.90 -17.62 -27.22
C ILE A 434 -1.01 -17.75 -28.74
N GLY A 435 -0.02 -17.19 -29.45
CA GLY A 435 -0.04 -17.08 -30.92
C GLY A 435 0.65 -18.23 -31.68
N PHE A 436 1.13 -19.28 -31.01
CA PHE A 436 1.76 -20.43 -31.68
C PHE A 436 1.18 -21.76 -31.20
N ASN A 437 1.14 -22.73 -32.11
CA ASN A 437 0.63 -24.07 -31.81
C ASN A 437 1.73 -24.94 -31.20
N PRO A 438 1.60 -25.36 -29.91
CA PRO A 438 2.61 -26.17 -29.23
C PRO A 438 2.67 -27.64 -29.70
N LEU A 439 1.73 -28.08 -30.56
CA LEU A 439 1.74 -29.42 -31.13
C LEU A 439 2.60 -29.57 -32.40
N ARG A 440 3.21 -28.47 -32.88
CA ARG A 440 4.16 -28.53 -34.01
C ARG A 440 5.39 -29.35 -33.64
N GLU A 441 5.93 -30.12 -34.57
CA GLU A 441 7.04 -31.03 -34.33
C GLU A 441 8.32 -30.30 -33.85
N GLU A 442 8.50 -29.04 -34.28
CA GLU A 442 9.66 -28.22 -33.91
C GLU A 442 9.63 -27.70 -32.50
N VAL A 443 8.45 -27.73 -31.82
CA VAL A 443 8.25 -27.16 -30.49
C VAL A 443 7.80 -28.25 -29.53
N LYS A 444 8.76 -28.93 -28.89
CA LYS A 444 8.45 -29.92 -27.85
C LYS A 444 8.30 -29.24 -26.48
N THR A 445 7.10 -28.80 -26.17
CA THR A 445 6.74 -28.23 -24.88
C THR A 445 5.72 -29.11 -24.15
N PHE A 446 5.73 -29.10 -22.84
CA PHE A 446 4.93 -30.00 -22.03
C PHE A 446 3.86 -29.24 -21.23
N TYR A 447 2.60 -29.63 -21.31
CA TYR A 447 1.47 -29.00 -20.62
C TYR A 447 1.64 -28.90 -19.09
N TRP A 448 2.25 -29.93 -18.48
CA TRP A 448 2.48 -30.01 -17.05
C TRP A 448 3.46 -28.94 -16.51
N ARG A 449 4.20 -28.26 -17.35
CA ARG A 449 5.02 -27.12 -16.97
C ARG A 449 4.19 -25.90 -16.62
N PHE A 450 3.01 -25.76 -17.20
CA PHE A 450 2.09 -24.66 -16.92
C PHE A 450 1.15 -25.02 -15.76
N LEU A 451 0.38 -26.10 -15.88
CA LEU A 451 -0.60 -26.49 -14.89
C LEU A 451 -0.49 -27.99 -14.57
N HIS A 452 -0.34 -28.29 -13.29
CA HIS A 452 -0.26 -29.65 -12.78
C HIS A 452 -0.68 -29.66 -11.30
N GLU A 453 -1.29 -30.73 -10.81
CA GLU A 453 -1.79 -30.83 -9.44
C GLU A 453 -0.76 -30.41 -8.35
N LYS A 454 0.53 -30.75 -8.55
CA LYS A 454 1.62 -30.39 -7.62
C LYS A 454 2.13 -28.95 -7.75
N ARG A 455 1.75 -28.24 -8.80
CA ARG A 455 2.09 -26.82 -9.03
C ARG A 455 0.89 -25.90 -8.84
N ALA A 456 -0.26 -26.46 -8.56
CA ALA A 456 -1.50 -25.71 -8.40
C ALA A 456 -1.51 -24.72 -7.22
N SER A 457 -0.43 -24.60 -6.44
CA SER A 457 -0.31 -23.65 -5.34
C SER A 457 0.26 -22.28 -5.72
N VAL A 458 0.71 -22.10 -6.98
CA VAL A 458 1.36 -20.87 -7.43
C VAL A 458 0.69 -20.40 -8.72
N LEU A 459 -0.01 -19.28 -8.65
CA LEU A 459 -0.41 -18.50 -9.82
C LEU A 459 0.82 -17.73 -10.28
N ASP A 460 1.35 -18.04 -11.46
CA ASP A 460 2.38 -17.24 -12.12
C ASP A 460 1.75 -16.00 -12.77
#